data_6be5ae5fb812baa1f5967e44bd47f75b
#
_entry.id   6be5ae5fb812baa1f5967e44bd47f75b
#
_cell.length_a   1.000
_cell.length_b   1.000
_cell.length_c   1.000
_cell.angle_alpha   90.00
_cell.angle_beta   90.00
_cell.angle_gamma   90.00
#
_symmetry.space_group_name_H-M   'P 1'
#
loop_
_entity.id
_entity.type
_entity.pdbx_description
1 polymer ?
#
loop_
_entity_poly.entity_id
_entity_poly.type
_entity_poly.pdbx_seq_one_letter_code
_entity_poly.pdbx_strand_id
1 'polypeptide(L)'
;MKIVIADDHAVVRTGFSMILNYQEDMEVVATAADGVEAYQKVLEHRPDVLILDLSMSPGESGLIATSKISESFPDTKILILTMFDDEEYLFHVLKVVLKDTF
;
A
#
# COMPACT_ATOMS: atom_id res chain seq x y z
N MET A 1 -6.73 6.83 -9.35
CA MET A 1 -6.61 6.39 -7.95
C MET A 1 -5.15 6.42 -7.54
N LYS A 2 -4.85 7.10 -6.47
CA LYS A 2 -3.49 7.22 -5.95
C LYS A 2 -3.18 6.11 -4.95
N ILE A 3 -2.04 5.45 -5.13
CA ILE A 3 -1.63 4.31 -4.33
C ILE A 3 -0.24 4.56 -3.75
N VAL A 4 -0.05 4.19 -2.47
CA VAL A 4 1.26 4.08 -1.85
C VAL A 4 1.50 2.61 -1.52
N ILE A 5 2.71 2.12 -1.79
CA ILE A 5 3.11 0.74 -1.49
C ILE A 5 4.19 0.77 -0.42
N ALA A 6 3.95 0.04 0.68
CA ALA A 6 4.91 -0.08 1.77
C ALA A 6 5.32 -1.55 1.92
N ASP A 7 6.60 -1.85 1.64
CA ASP A 7 7.16 -3.18 1.71
C ASP A 7 8.67 -3.05 1.87
N ASP A 8 9.30 -3.90 2.68
CA ASP A 8 10.74 -3.83 2.91
C ASP A 8 11.57 -4.48 1.78
N HIS A 9 10.92 -5.10 0.80
CA HIS A 9 11.59 -5.73 -0.34
C HIS A 9 11.54 -4.81 -1.57
N ALA A 10 12.70 -4.31 -1.99
CA ALA A 10 12.78 -3.40 -3.13
C ALA A 10 12.21 -4.00 -4.42
N VAL A 11 12.45 -5.29 -4.64
CA VAL A 11 11.94 -5.99 -5.83
C VAL A 11 10.42 -6.02 -5.84
N VAL A 12 9.80 -6.26 -4.68
CA VAL A 12 8.34 -6.27 -4.55
C VAL A 12 7.78 -4.87 -4.81
N ARG A 13 8.37 -3.83 -4.22
CA ARG A 13 7.93 -2.44 -4.46
C ARG A 13 7.98 -2.09 -5.93
N THR A 14 9.11 -2.40 -6.59
CA THR A 14 9.29 -2.09 -8.01
C THR A 14 8.32 -2.88 -8.87
N GLY A 15 8.19 -4.19 -8.60
CA GLY A 15 7.30 -5.05 -9.39
C GLY A 15 5.85 -4.63 -9.30
N PHE A 16 5.33 -4.40 -8.10
CA PHE A 16 3.95 -3.96 -7.91
C PHE A 16 3.72 -2.58 -8.50
N SER A 17 4.70 -1.67 -8.36
CA SER A 17 4.58 -0.33 -8.95
C SER A 17 4.42 -0.39 -10.46
N MET A 18 5.20 -1.22 -11.12
CA MET A 18 5.11 -1.38 -12.58
C MET A 18 3.76 -1.94 -13.00
N ILE A 19 3.30 -2.97 -12.30
CA ILE A 19 2.04 -3.64 -12.61
C ILE A 19 0.86 -2.70 -12.41
N LEU A 20 0.83 -2.00 -11.29
CA LEU A 20 -0.27 -1.10 -10.96
C LEU A 20 -0.28 0.14 -11.85
N ASN A 21 0.89 0.70 -12.15
CA ASN A 21 0.98 1.87 -13.04
C ASN A 21 0.58 1.55 -14.48
N TYR A 22 0.60 0.29 -14.86
CA TYR A 22 0.14 -0.12 -16.18
C TYR A 22 -1.38 0.02 -16.33
N GLN A 23 -2.11 0.03 -15.23
CA GLN A 23 -3.57 0.21 -15.23
C GLN A 23 -3.91 1.70 -15.38
N GLU A 24 -4.86 2.02 -16.26
CA GLU A 24 -5.24 3.40 -16.55
C GLU A 24 -5.79 4.16 -15.35
N ASP A 25 -6.49 3.46 -14.47
CA ASP A 25 -7.16 4.05 -13.31
C ASP A 25 -6.35 4.01 -12.02
N MET A 26 -5.09 3.58 -12.10
CA MET A 26 -4.22 3.42 -10.92
C MET A 26 -2.90 4.15 -11.13
N GLU A 27 -2.44 4.82 -10.07
CA GLU A 27 -1.14 5.51 -10.08
C GLU A 27 -0.44 5.27 -8.75
N VAL A 28 0.74 4.68 -8.78
CA VAL A 28 1.59 4.55 -7.59
C VAL A 28 2.36 5.85 -7.42
N VAL A 29 1.97 6.64 -6.44
CA VAL A 29 2.55 7.98 -6.23
C VAL A 29 3.81 7.94 -5.38
N ALA A 30 3.99 6.91 -4.56
CA ALA A 30 5.17 6.76 -3.72
C ALA A 30 5.29 5.33 -3.21
N THR A 31 6.49 4.98 -2.77
CA THR A 31 6.76 3.71 -2.10
C THR A 31 7.46 3.97 -0.77
N ALA A 32 7.39 3.01 0.14
CA ALA A 32 8.01 3.10 1.45
C ALA A 32 8.63 1.75 1.81
N ALA A 33 9.73 1.79 2.55
CA ALA A 33 10.46 0.60 2.95
C ALA A 33 10.13 0.13 4.38
N ASP A 34 9.51 0.99 5.18
CA ASP A 34 9.14 0.66 6.55
C ASP A 34 7.90 1.45 6.98
N GLY A 35 7.44 1.21 8.21
CA GLY A 35 6.23 1.84 8.72
C GLY A 35 6.33 3.34 8.93
N VAL A 36 7.50 3.83 9.32
CA VAL A 36 7.72 5.27 9.51
C VAL A 36 7.66 5.98 8.18
N GLU A 37 8.34 5.44 7.19
CA GLU A 37 8.33 6.00 5.83
C GLU A 37 6.94 5.91 5.22
N ALA A 38 6.20 4.83 5.48
CA ALA A 38 4.82 4.68 5.01
C ALA A 38 3.94 5.82 5.53
N TYR A 39 4.05 6.13 6.81
CA TYR A 39 3.30 7.23 7.41
C TYR A 39 3.63 8.56 6.73
N GLN A 40 4.91 8.82 6.51
CA GLN A 40 5.37 10.04 5.85
C GLN A 40 4.81 10.15 4.43
N LYS A 41 4.82 9.07 3.68
CA LYS A 41 4.32 9.07 2.30
C LYS A 41 2.80 9.25 2.24
N VAL A 42 2.07 8.67 3.17
CA VAL A 42 0.63 8.90 3.26
C VAL A 42 0.33 10.34 3.62
N LEU A 43 1.09 10.92 4.54
CA LEU A 43 0.94 12.32 4.90
C LEU A 43 1.18 13.26 3.71
N GLU A 44 2.24 12.99 2.94
CA GLU A 44 2.61 13.83 1.80
C GLU A 44 1.63 13.73 0.63
N HIS A 45 1.20 12.52 0.33
CA HIS A 45 0.46 12.23 -0.91
C HIS A 45 -1.05 12.07 -0.73
N ARG A 46 -1.50 11.77 0.49
CA ARG A 46 -2.91 11.52 0.79
C ARG A 46 -3.52 10.54 -0.21
N PRO A 47 -2.97 9.32 -0.32
CA PRO A 47 -3.43 8.35 -1.31
C PRO A 47 -4.82 7.83 -0.98
N ASP A 48 -5.46 7.27 -1.99
CA ASP A 48 -6.74 6.58 -1.79
C ASP A 48 -6.53 5.22 -1.12
N VAL A 49 -5.42 4.55 -1.47
CA VAL A 49 -5.10 3.20 -0.98
C VAL A 49 -3.64 3.13 -0.55
N LEU A 50 -3.40 2.52 0.59
CA LEU A 50 -2.08 2.12 1.03
C LEU A 50 -2.01 0.59 1.01
N ILE A 51 -1.09 0.04 0.23
CA ILE A 51 -0.79 -1.39 0.23
C ILE A 51 0.36 -1.60 1.19
N LEU A 52 0.15 -2.37 2.24
CA LEU A 52 1.09 -2.49 3.34
C LEU A 52 1.41 -3.95 3.65
N ASP A 53 2.70 -4.28 3.68
CA ASP A 53 3.19 -5.58 4.12
C ASP A 53 3.32 -5.59 5.64
N LEU A 54 2.70 -6.56 6.29
CA LEU A 54 2.78 -6.72 7.75
C LEU A 54 4.16 -7.14 8.24
N SER A 55 4.95 -7.78 7.38
CA SER A 55 6.24 -8.34 7.79
C SER A 55 7.41 -7.37 7.70
N MET A 56 7.15 -6.09 7.54
CA MET A 56 8.23 -5.08 7.45
C MET A 56 9.10 -5.05 8.70
N SER A 57 10.42 -5.10 8.50
CA SER A 57 11.41 -5.14 9.54
C SER A 57 12.78 -4.78 8.95
N PRO A 58 13.69 -4.12 9.67
CA PRO A 58 13.55 -3.55 11.00
C PRO A 58 12.72 -2.26 11.01
N GLY A 59 12.44 -1.78 12.18
CA GLY A 59 11.71 -0.55 12.38
C GLY A 59 10.30 -0.82 12.88
N GLU A 60 9.37 0.03 12.50
CA GLU A 60 8.01 -0.07 12.96
C GLU A 60 7.30 -1.22 12.26
N SER A 61 6.64 -2.09 13.02
CA SER A 61 5.92 -3.22 12.45
C SER A 61 4.73 -2.76 11.62
N GLY A 62 4.32 -3.59 10.67
CA GLY A 62 3.15 -3.28 9.84
C GLY A 62 1.87 -3.10 10.66
N LEU A 63 1.72 -3.82 11.77
CA LEU A 63 0.56 -3.66 12.65
C LEU A 63 0.52 -2.28 13.31
N ILE A 64 1.65 -1.82 13.83
CA ILE A 64 1.74 -0.50 14.46
C ILE A 64 1.51 0.59 13.42
N ALA A 65 2.13 0.47 12.26
CA ALA A 65 1.94 1.41 11.16
C ALA A 65 0.48 1.47 10.72
N THR A 66 -0.19 0.32 10.61
CA THR A 66 -1.60 0.24 10.24
C THR A 66 -2.47 1.01 11.24
N SER A 67 -2.25 0.80 12.54
CA SER A 67 -3.01 1.50 13.57
C SER A 67 -2.81 3.01 13.50
N LYS A 68 -1.58 3.47 13.40
CA LYS A 68 -1.26 4.89 13.33
C LYS A 68 -1.87 5.56 12.09
N ILE A 69 -1.72 4.93 10.95
CA ILE A 69 -2.20 5.49 9.69
C ILE A 69 -3.73 5.47 9.65
N SER A 70 -4.34 4.41 10.13
CA SER A 70 -5.79 4.30 10.19
C SER A 70 -6.41 5.40 11.06
N GLU A 71 -5.79 5.72 12.18
CA GLU A 71 -6.27 6.78 13.07
C GLU A 71 -6.06 8.17 12.46
N SER A 72 -4.90 8.40 11.85
CA SER A 72 -4.53 9.73 11.34
C SER A 72 -5.13 10.04 9.98
N PHE A 73 -5.38 9.02 9.17
CA PHE A 73 -5.85 9.18 7.79
C PHE A 73 -7.03 8.25 7.50
N PRO A 74 -8.20 8.55 8.06
CA PRO A 74 -9.36 7.64 7.91
C PRO A 74 -9.87 7.51 6.47
N ASP A 75 -9.53 8.45 5.60
CA ASP A 75 -9.95 8.40 4.19
C ASP A 75 -9.05 7.51 3.32
N THR A 76 -7.88 7.11 3.83
CA THR A 76 -6.99 6.19 3.13
C THR A 76 -7.37 4.76 3.47
N LYS A 77 -7.70 3.96 2.45
CA LYS A 77 -7.98 2.54 2.65
C LYS A 77 -6.67 1.78 2.74
N ILE A 78 -6.58 0.86 3.70
CA ILE A 78 -5.37 0.08 3.91
C ILE A 78 -5.63 -1.35 3.46
N LEU A 79 -4.85 -1.81 2.50
CA LEU A 79 -4.86 -3.18 2.02
C LEU A 79 -3.63 -3.88 2.54
N ILE A 80 -3.82 -4.87 3.40
CA ILE A 80 -2.72 -5.57 4.04
C ILE A 80 -2.35 -6.80 3.21
N LEU A 81 -1.05 -6.92 2.91
CA LEU A 81 -0.50 -8.09 2.25
C LEU A 81 0.25 -8.94 3.28
N THR A 82 -0.06 -10.22 3.32
CA THR A 82 0.67 -11.16 4.16
C THR A 82 1.15 -12.29 3.27
N MET A 83 2.41 -12.26 2.86
CA MET A 83 3.09 -13.35 2.15
C MET A 83 2.37 -13.83 0.86
N PHE A 84 1.72 -12.92 0.14
CA PHE A 84 1.09 -13.27 -1.12
C PHE A 84 2.05 -13.04 -2.29
N ASP A 85 2.34 -14.11 -3.02
CA ASP A 85 3.11 -14.04 -4.25
C ASP A 85 2.20 -13.92 -5.48
N ASP A 86 0.89 -13.89 -5.28
CA ASP A 86 -0.07 -13.95 -6.38
C ASP A 86 -0.54 -12.56 -6.79
N GLU A 87 -0.03 -12.08 -7.91
CA GLU A 87 -0.40 -10.79 -8.48
C GLU A 87 -1.86 -10.73 -8.91
N GLU A 88 -2.40 -11.81 -9.44
CA GLU A 88 -3.80 -11.86 -9.87
C GLU A 88 -4.74 -11.69 -8.68
N TYR A 89 -4.39 -12.29 -7.55
CA TYR A 89 -5.17 -12.15 -6.34
C TYR A 89 -5.16 -10.69 -5.86
N LEU A 90 -4.00 -10.05 -5.86
CA LEU A 90 -3.87 -8.65 -5.49
C LEU A 90 -4.73 -7.76 -6.37
N PHE A 91 -4.69 -7.95 -7.68
CA PHE A 91 -5.52 -7.19 -8.61
C PHE A 91 -7.00 -7.41 -8.33
N HIS A 92 -7.39 -8.66 -8.09
CA HIS A 92 -8.78 -8.98 -7.80
C HIS A 92 -9.27 -8.26 -6.55
N VAL A 93 -8.47 -8.31 -5.48
CA VAL A 93 -8.81 -7.66 -4.22
C VAL A 93 -8.88 -6.15 -4.39
N LEU A 94 -7.93 -5.55 -5.10
CA LEU A 94 -7.93 -4.11 -5.37
C LEU A 94 -9.18 -3.69 -6.14
N LYS A 95 -9.58 -4.46 -7.15
CA LYS A 95 -10.79 -4.16 -7.92
C LYS A 95 -12.04 -4.24 -7.06
N VAL A 96 -12.11 -5.21 -6.16
CA VAL A 96 -13.23 -5.34 -5.23
C VAL A 96 -13.28 -4.15 -4.28
N VAL A 97 -12.13 -3.79 -3.69
CA VAL A 97 -12.02 -2.64 -2.79
C VAL A 97 -12.44 -1.35 -3.51
N LEU A 98 -11.97 -1.17 -4.73
CA LEU A 98 -12.32 -0.01 -5.55
C LEU A 98 -13.81 0.05 -5.84
N LYS A 99 -14.39 -1.08 -6.24
CA LYS A 99 -15.79 -1.16 -6.60
C LYS A 99 -16.69 -0.84 -5.42
N ASP A 100 -16.32 -1.29 -4.22
CA ASP A 100 -17.11 -1.09 -3.01
C ASP A 100 -16.89 0.29 -2.37
N THR A 101 -15.79 0.97 -2.69
CA THR A 101 -15.41 2.22 -2.02
C THR A 101 -15.55 3.43 -2.95
N PHE A 102 -15.34 3.22 -4.21
CA PHE A 102 -15.37 4.27 -5.23
C PHE A 102 -16.32 3.92 -6.36
#